data_80b2c7ba31e0b9ce76cae9774d07101a
#
_entry.id   80b2c7ba31e0b9ce76cae9774d07101a
#
_cell.length_a   1.000
_cell.length_b   1.000
_cell.length_c   1.000
_cell.angle_alpha   90.00
_cell.angle_beta   90.00
_cell.angle_gamma   90.00
#
_symmetry.space_group_name_H-M   'P 1'
#
loop_
_entity.id
_entity.type
_entity.pdbx_description
1 polymer ?
#
loop_
_entity_poly.entity_id
_entity_poly.type
_entity_poly.pdbx_seq_one_letter_code
_entity_poly.pdbx_strand_id
1 'polypeptide(L)'
;MGEGIHTKDKKLTEYLTDVNANGESIDDVMRKIISDYWTFGNAYLEIVKGPGYINLYHQDATTARVDKNRKSILFHPDWAEVRKSEDKIKSVEIYPSFRKNKSKVERSVIHFKDYESAYYFYGLPDYVAALDHIKIAGQIGKYNLTRFKNGFMPSAIIELQADMSEEEAQEFINEAKEKLTGENNNSKILFIAKNGDDSASNVQIINDTSDGAFMELQTLTNDNIISSHRWNPALSGIQVAGSLGNNQQILTIYDIVMSTVIREPQRMILTELKKILKREASYKVSDLHIINKPPVTMLGAINPTEYISVSEGREIFHLPELSEEEMLILLQEKNKVKDGTDNSNTSN
;
A
#
# COMPACT_ATOMS: atom_id res chain seq x y z
N MET A 1 -6.75 -3.52 -6.05
CA MET A 1 -7.68 -3.76 -7.18
C MET A 1 -8.91 -4.59 -6.77
N GLY A 2 -9.05 -4.97 -5.53
CA GLY A 2 -10.06 -5.95 -5.15
C GLY A 2 -9.68 -7.34 -5.66
N GLU A 3 -10.67 -8.13 -6.10
CA GLU A 3 -10.45 -9.47 -6.66
C GLU A 3 -10.21 -9.46 -8.18
N GLY A 4 -9.99 -8.28 -8.76
CA GLY A 4 -9.71 -8.12 -10.18
C GLY A 4 -10.87 -7.53 -10.98
N ILE A 5 -10.69 -7.49 -12.28
CA ILE A 5 -11.65 -6.98 -13.27
C ILE A 5 -12.41 -8.15 -13.88
N HIS A 6 -13.73 -8.13 -13.76
CA HIS A 6 -14.62 -9.22 -14.17
C HIS A 6 -15.66 -8.78 -15.18
N THR A 7 -16.05 -9.74 -16.03
CA THR A 7 -17.14 -9.61 -17.02
C THR A 7 -17.81 -10.97 -17.26
N LYS A 8 -19.08 -10.96 -17.70
CA LYS A 8 -19.81 -12.17 -18.15
C LYS A 8 -19.56 -12.48 -19.63
N ASP A 9 -18.95 -11.58 -20.39
CA ASP A 9 -18.65 -11.79 -21.81
C ASP A 9 -17.42 -12.69 -21.96
N LYS A 10 -17.61 -13.90 -22.49
CA LYS A 10 -16.53 -14.91 -22.66
C LYS A 10 -15.36 -14.43 -23.51
N LYS A 11 -15.64 -13.69 -24.62
CA LYS A 11 -14.58 -13.16 -25.49
C LYS A 11 -13.77 -12.09 -24.79
N LEU A 12 -14.44 -11.24 -24.01
CA LEU A 12 -13.74 -10.23 -23.23
C LEU A 12 -12.95 -10.86 -22.09
N THR A 13 -13.50 -11.89 -21.42
CA THR A 13 -12.77 -12.64 -20.38
C THR A 13 -11.48 -13.25 -20.93
N GLU A 14 -11.53 -13.91 -22.11
CA GLU A 14 -10.35 -14.47 -22.76
C GLU A 14 -9.30 -13.39 -23.07
N TYR A 15 -9.72 -12.24 -23.61
CA TYR A 15 -8.81 -11.12 -23.84
C TYR A 15 -8.20 -10.58 -22.54
N LEU A 16 -8.98 -10.47 -21.46
CA LEU A 16 -8.50 -9.93 -20.17
C LEU A 16 -7.45 -10.82 -19.50
N THR A 17 -7.37 -12.11 -19.87
CA THR A 17 -6.33 -13.02 -19.36
C THR A 17 -4.98 -12.86 -20.07
N ASP A 18 -4.97 -12.29 -21.29
CA ASP A 18 -3.76 -12.06 -22.09
C ASP A 18 -3.90 -10.77 -22.89
N VAL A 19 -3.52 -9.63 -22.30
CA VAL A 19 -3.75 -8.29 -22.86
C VAL A 19 -2.58 -7.73 -23.65
N ASN A 20 -1.44 -8.43 -23.67
CA ASN A 20 -0.24 -7.96 -24.38
C ASN A 20 0.70 -9.11 -24.78
N ALA A 21 1.71 -8.78 -25.58
CA ALA A 21 2.69 -9.76 -26.06
C ALA A 21 3.62 -10.34 -24.97
N ASN A 22 3.55 -9.84 -23.75
CA ASN A 22 4.32 -10.37 -22.62
C ASN A 22 3.55 -11.49 -21.89
N GLY A 23 2.31 -11.80 -22.29
CA GLY A 23 1.44 -12.78 -21.61
C GLY A 23 0.90 -12.26 -20.27
N GLU A 24 0.75 -10.94 -20.11
CA GLU A 24 0.22 -10.34 -18.89
C GLU A 24 -1.31 -10.29 -18.95
N SER A 25 -1.94 -10.59 -17.80
CA SER A 25 -3.36 -10.33 -17.61
C SER A 25 -3.64 -8.84 -17.40
N ILE A 26 -4.90 -8.44 -17.56
CA ILE A 26 -5.31 -7.06 -17.24
C ILE A 26 -5.03 -6.73 -15.77
N ASP A 27 -5.19 -7.69 -14.87
CA ASP A 27 -4.96 -7.48 -13.44
C ASP A 27 -3.48 -7.26 -13.13
N ASP A 28 -2.56 -7.91 -13.86
CA ASP A 28 -1.12 -7.67 -13.72
C ASP A 28 -0.75 -6.26 -14.17
N VAL A 29 -1.27 -5.84 -15.32
CA VAL A 29 -1.05 -4.48 -15.84
C VAL A 29 -1.64 -3.44 -14.88
N MET A 30 -2.87 -3.67 -14.40
CA MET A 30 -3.54 -2.72 -13.48
C MET A 30 -2.88 -2.67 -12.10
N ARG A 31 -2.30 -3.75 -11.60
CA ARG A 31 -1.52 -3.75 -10.36
C ARG A 31 -0.33 -2.79 -10.47
N LYS A 32 0.39 -2.81 -11.58
CA LYS A 32 1.51 -1.88 -11.85
C LYS A 32 1.02 -0.44 -11.97
N ILE A 33 -0.06 -0.20 -12.71
CA ILE A 33 -0.70 1.11 -12.85
C ILE A 33 -1.08 1.70 -11.49
N ILE A 34 -1.68 0.90 -10.61
CA ILE A 34 -2.10 1.33 -9.28
C ILE A 34 -0.88 1.60 -8.38
N SER A 35 0.15 0.76 -8.46
CA SER A 35 1.40 0.99 -7.73
C SER A 35 1.98 2.35 -8.08
N ASP A 36 2.10 2.67 -9.37
CA ASP A 36 2.61 3.98 -9.81
C ASP A 36 1.68 5.14 -9.41
N TYR A 37 0.37 4.95 -9.54
CA TYR A 37 -0.62 5.96 -9.18
C TYR A 37 -0.50 6.37 -7.70
N TRP A 38 -0.42 5.41 -6.79
CA TRP A 38 -0.28 5.70 -5.35
C TRP A 38 1.11 6.18 -4.96
N THR A 39 2.16 5.76 -5.70
CA THR A 39 3.54 6.15 -5.40
C THR A 39 3.87 7.54 -5.93
N PHE A 40 3.43 7.85 -7.15
CA PHE A 40 3.84 9.07 -7.85
C PHE A 40 2.69 10.05 -8.11
N GLY A 41 1.46 9.68 -7.78
CA GLY A 41 0.26 10.42 -8.19
C GLY A 41 0.02 10.38 -9.71
N ASN A 42 0.78 9.57 -10.44
CA ASN A 42 0.77 9.48 -11.90
C ASN A 42 1.03 8.05 -12.36
N ALA A 43 0.26 7.57 -13.34
CA ALA A 43 0.48 6.28 -13.95
C ALA A 43 0.17 6.32 -15.46
N TYR A 44 0.79 5.44 -16.23
CA TYR A 44 0.74 5.47 -17.69
C TYR A 44 0.38 4.11 -18.27
N LEU A 45 -0.72 4.05 -19.04
CA LEU A 45 -1.16 2.87 -19.77
C LEU A 45 -0.97 3.12 -21.27
N GLU A 46 -0.03 2.41 -21.89
CA GLU A 46 0.17 2.46 -23.34
C GLU A 46 -0.78 1.49 -24.05
N ILE A 47 -1.42 1.99 -25.10
CA ILE A 47 -2.30 1.25 -26.00
C ILE A 47 -1.57 1.10 -27.32
N VAL A 48 -1.34 -0.13 -27.74
CA VAL A 48 -0.76 -0.45 -29.05
C VAL A 48 -1.80 -1.16 -29.90
N LYS A 49 -2.10 -0.59 -31.07
CA LYS A 49 -3.07 -1.16 -32.01
C LYS A 49 -2.39 -2.04 -33.02
N GLY A 50 -2.92 -3.24 -33.21
CA GLY A 50 -2.65 -4.11 -34.32
C GLY A 50 -3.88 -4.28 -35.21
N PRO A 51 -3.78 -5.05 -36.33
CA PRO A 51 -4.90 -5.37 -37.19
C PRO A 51 -5.92 -6.25 -36.47
N GLY A 52 -7.00 -5.63 -35.96
CA GLY A 52 -8.10 -6.32 -35.27
C GLY A 52 -7.86 -6.63 -33.79
N TYR A 53 -6.79 -6.16 -33.18
CA TYR A 53 -6.51 -6.32 -31.74
C TYR A 53 -5.87 -5.08 -31.15
N ILE A 54 -5.91 -4.99 -29.82
CA ILE A 54 -5.17 -3.99 -29.05
C ILE A 54 -4.34 -4.69 -27.98
N ASN A 55 -3.17 -4.14 -27.70
CA ASN A 55 -2.35 -4.55 -26.57
C ASN A 55 -2.25 -3.41 -25.56
N LEU A 56 -2.29 -3.76 -24.28
CA LEU A 56 -2.23 -2.82 -23.15
C LEU A 56 -0.94 -3.06 -22.37
N TYR A 57 -0.10 -2.03 -22.26
CA TYR A 57 1.18 -2.11 -21.55
C TYR A 57 1.24 -1.06 -20.44
N HIS A 58 1.69 -1.45 -19.29
CA HIS A 58 2.14 -0.50 -18.28
C HIS A 58 3.43 0.17 -18.74
N GLN A 59 3.53 1.48 -18.54
CA GLN A 59 4.75 2.25 -18.70
C GLN A 59 5.14 2.85 -17.36
N ASP A 60 6.38 2.59 -16.93
CA ASP A 60 6.92 3.02 -15.64
C ASP A 60 6.87 4.56 -15.53
N ALA A 61 6.24 5.07 -14.47
CA ALA A 61 6.08 6.50 -14.23
C ALA A 61 7.42 7.24 -14.09
N THR A 62 8.48 6.58 -13.65
CA THR A 62 9.81 7.17 -13.53
C THR A 62 10.43 7.51 -14.88
N THR A 63 10.08 6.74 -15.91
CA THR A 63 10.57 6.93 -17.29
C THR A 63 9.77 7.96 -18.08
N ALA A 64 8.60 8.38 -17.58
CA ALA A 64 7.66 9.23 -18.27
C ALA A 64 7.87 10.73 -17.96
N ARG A 65 7.76 11.57 -18.98
CA ARG A 65 7.71 13.04 -18.85
C ARG A 65 6.62 13.60 -19.76
N VAL A 66 5.82 14.49 -19.24
CA VAL A 66 4.76 15.17 -20.02
C VAL A 66 5.42 16.22 -20.92
N ASP A 67 5.13 16.17 -22.21
CA ASP A 67 5.60 17.18 -23.16
C ASP A 67 5.05 18.58 -22.82
N LYS A 68 5.82 19.63 -23.14
CA LYS A 68 5.47 21.03 -22.90
C LYS A 68 4.07 21.40 -23.42
N ASN A 69 3.67 20.82 -24.53
CA ASN A 69 2.36 21.07 -25.14
C ASN A 69 1.24 20.23 -24.54
N ARG A 70 1.54 19.31 -23.62
CA ARG A 70 0.61 18.36 -22.97
C ARG A 70 -0.19 17.50 -23.97
N LYS A 71 0.40 17.22 -25.14
CA LYS A 71 -0.23 16.39 -26.18
C LYS A 71 0.39 15.01 -26.29
N SER A 72 1.60 14.86 -25.75
CA SER A 72 2.34 13.60 -25.77
C SER A 72 3.07 13.38 -24.45
N ILE A 73 3.41 12.13 -24.20
CA ILE A 73 4.30 11.70 -23.13
C ILE A 73 5.61 11.26 -23.77
N LEU A 74 6.69 11.72 -23.20
CA LEU A 74 8.05 11.38 -23.59
C LEU A 74 8.55 10.28 -22.64
N PHE A 75 9.10 9.20 -23.17
CA PHE A 75 9.64 8.09 -22.40
C PHE A 75 11.14 7.94 -22.64
N HIS A 76 11.89 7.84 -21.56
CA HIS A 76 13.32 7.53 -21.59
C HIS A 76 13.72 6.75 -20.34
N PRO A 77 14.53 5.68 -20.44
CA PRO A 77 14.93 4.87 -19.30
C PRO A 77 15.79 5.64 -18.29
N ASP A 78 16.62 6.57 -18.75
CA ASP A 78 17.46 7.42 -17.88
C ASP A 78 17.46 8.87 -18.35
N TRP A 79 16.70 9.70 -17.66
CA TRP A 79 16.60 11.13 -17.96
C TRP A 79 17.90 11.93 -17.67
N ALA A 80 18.81 11.41 -16.88
CA ALA A 80 20.12 12.04 -16.65
C ALA A 80 21.01 11.97 -17.90
N GLU A 81 20.83 10.91 -18.71
CA GLU A 81 21.57 10.73 -19.96
C GLU A 81 21.04 11.58 -21.13
N VAL A 82 19.77 12.01 -21.09
CA VAL A 82 19.12 12.79 -22.18
C VAL A 82 19.88 14.07 -22.53
N ARG A 83 20.57 14.68 -21.57
CA ARG A 83 21.44 15.84 -21.84
C ARG A 83 22.58 15.54 -22.81
N LYS A 84 22.90 14.26 -23.04
CA LYS A 84 24.00 13.81 -23.90
C LYS A 84 23.53 13.26 -25.26
N SER A 85 22.26 12.84 -25.38
CA SER A 85 21.74 12.23 -26.61
C SER A 85 20.21 12.28 -26.61
N GLU A 86 19.62 13.23 -27.38
CA GLU A 86 18.16 13.36 -27.55
C GLU A 86 17.55 12.26 -28.42
N ASP A 87 18.36 11.48 -29.14
CA ASP A 87 17.92 10.53 -30.18
C ASP A 87 17.16 9.31 -29.66
N LYS A 88 17.18 9.08 -28.34
CA LYS A 88 16.54 7.89 -27.71
C LYS A 88 15.17 8.19 -27.08
N ILE A 89 14.65 9.39 -27.21
CA ILE A 89 13.38 9.77 -26.60
C ILE A 89 12.22 9.22 -27.45
N LYS A 90 11.41 8.35 -26.86
CA LYS A 90 10.16 7.87 -27.45
C LYS A 90 9.02 8.82 -27.11
N SER A 91 8.39 9.46 -28.10
CA SER A 91 7.21 10.30 -27.92
C SER A 91 5.94 9.54 -28.30
N VAL A 92 4.94 9.51 -27.41
CA VAL A 92 3.65 8.84 -27.61
C VAL A 92 2.51 9.83 -27.36
N GLU A 93 1.54 9.94 -28.28
CA GLU A 93 0.39 10.85 -28.15
C GLU A 93 -0.53 10.42 -26.98
N ILE A 94 -1.08 11.41 -26.25
CA ILE A 94 -2.02 11.15 -25.18
C ILE A 94 -3.39 10.76 -25.75
N TYR A 95 -3.99 9.70 -25.24
CA TYR A 95 -5.33 9.21 -25.57
C TYR A 95 -6.39 9.89 -24.68
N PRO A 96 -7.61 10.18 -25.18
CA PRO A 96 -7.98 10.25 -26.59
C PRO A 96 -7.47 11.54 -27.23
N SER A 97 -6.76 11.47 -28.34
CA SER A 97 -6.51 12.68 -29.11
C SER A 97 -7.87 13.12 -29.67
N PHE A 98 -8.32 14.35 -29.37
CA PHE A 98 -9.61 14.92 -29.76
C PHE A 98 -9.85 15.04 -31.28
N ARG A 99 -8.93 14.63 -32.10
CA ARG A 99 -9.05 14.66 -33.54
C ARG A 99 -9.80 13.43 -34.04
N LYS A 100 -11.07 13.62 -34.32
CA LYS A 100 -12.01 12.61 -34.87
C LYS A 100 -11.50 11.77 -36.07
N ASN A 101 -10.42 12.17 -36.73
CA ASN A 101 -9.93 11.57 -37.98
C ASN A 101 -8.56 10.89 -37.88
N LYS A 102 -7.96 10.74 -36.70
CA LYS A 102 -6.69 10.02 -36.57
C LYS A 102 -6.90 8.52 -36.25
N SER A 103 -7.54 7.80 -37.17
CA SER A 103 -7.59 6.33 -37.12
C SER A 103 -6.25 5.64 -37.42
N LYS A 104 -5.18 6.40 -37.63
CA LYS A 104 -3.82 5.92 -37.98
C LYS A 104 -2.80 5.98 -36.85
N VAL A 105 -3.21 6.34 -35.64
CA VAL A 105 -2.28 6.34 -34.50
C VAL A 105 -2.18 4.90 -33.99
N GLU A 106 -1.06 4.26 -34.25
CA GLU A 106 -0.78 2.88 -33.82
C GLU A 106 -0.49 2.79 -32.31
N ARG A 107 -0.03 3.88 -31.72
CA ARG A 107 0.33 3.95 -30.29
C ARG A 107 -0.26 5.18 -29.65
N SER A 108 -0.83 5.01 -28.47
CA SER A 108 -1.30 6.12 -27.62
C SER A 108 -1.13 5.74 -26.15
N VAL A 109 -1.10 6.74 -25.28
CA VAL A 109 -0.92 6.55 -23.84
C VAL A 109 -2.02 7.25 -23.06
N ILE A 110 -2.58 6.59 -22.05
CA ILE A 110 -3.42 7.22 -21.05
C ILE A 110 -2.56 7.64 -19.89
N HIS A 111 -2.72 8.88 -19.47
CA HIS A 111 -2.14 9.41 -18.25
C HIS A 111 -3.21 9.44 -17.16
N PHE A 112 -3.14 8.50 -16.23
CA PHE A 112 -3.89 8.54 -14.98
C PHE A 112 -3.15 9.44 -14.00
N LYS A 113 -3.83 10.42 -13.45
CA LYS A 113 -3.21 11.32 -12.48
C LYS A 113 -4.15 11.64 -11.33
N ASP A 114 -3.62 11.76 -10.13
CA ASP A 114 -4.32 12.31 -9.00
C ASP A 114 -4.36 13.83 -9.17
N TYR A 115 -5.56 14.34 -9.44
CA TYR A 115 -5.73 15.75 -9.81
C TYR A 115 -5.58 16.63 -8.58
N GLU A 116 -4.63 17.55 -8.67
CA GLU A 116 -4.47 18.63 -7.70
C GLU A 116 -4.50 19.98 -8.42
N SER A 117 -5.24 20.95 -7.86
CA SER A 117 -5.30 22.30 -8.40
C SER A 117 -3.92 22.95 -8.38
N ALA A 118 -3.59 23.75 -9.38
CA ALA A 118 -2.27 24.33 -9.61
C ALA A 118 -1.18 23.38 -10.14
N TYR A 119 -1.39 22.07 -10.18
CA TYR A 119 -0.46 21.10 -10.76
C TYR A 119 -0.91 20.68 -12.16
N TYR A 120 -0.50 21.44 -13.19
CA TYR A 120 -1.00 21.27 -14.57
C TYR A 120 -0.48 20.02 -15.28
N PHE A 121 0.76 19.62 -15.02
CA PHE A 121 1.43 18.54 -15.75
C PHE A 121 1.22 17.20 -15.10
N TYR A 122 1.38 17.13 -13.79
CA TYR A 122 1.38 15.90 -13.02
C TYR A 122 0.32 15.92 -11.93
N GLY A 123 -0.07 14.76 -11.48
CA GLY A 123 -0.80 14.58 -10.24
C GLY A 123 0.14 14.62 -9.04
N LEU A 124 -0.41 14.76 -7.85
CA LEU A 124 0.31 14.82 -6.60
C LEU A 124 -0.19 13.66 -5.70
N PRO A 125 0.69 12.79 -5.18
CA PRO A 125 0.25 11.72 -4.30
C PRO A 125 -0.10 12.26 -2.90
N ASP A 126 -1.08 11.66 -2.24
CA ASP A 126 -1.62 12.10 -0.95
C ASP A 126 -0.55 12.27 0.14
N TYR A 127 0.44 11.38 0.20
CA TYR A 127 1.46 11.38 1.26
C TYR A 127 2.42 12.59 1.23
N VAL A 128 2.36 13.42 0.20
CA VAL A 128 3.20 14.64 0.11
C VAL A 128 2.98 15.55 1.32
N ALA A 129 1.77 15.58 1.89
CA ALA A 129 1.49 16.31 3.10
C ALA A 129 2.29 15.82 4.33
N ALA A 130 2.73 14.56 4.33
CA ALA A 130 3.49 13.94 5.42
C ALA A 130 4.99 13.82 5.12
N LEU A 131 5.54 14.46 4.10
CA LEU A 131 6.96 14.32 3.74
C LEU A 131 7.93 14.60 4.89
N ASP A 132 7.63 15.57 5.75
CA ASP A 132 8.48 15.87 6.89
C ASP A 132 8.38 14.78 7.96
N HIS A 133 7.20 14.22 8.19
CA HIS A 133 7.03 13.05 9.06
C HIS A 133 7.75 11.81 8.51
N ILE A 134 7.72 11.58 7.20
CA ILE A 134 8.49 10.50 6.55
C ILE A 134 10.00 10.67 6.78
N LYS A 135 10.51 11.90 6.64
CA LYS A 135 11.92 12.21 6.93
C LYS A 135 12.25 11.97 8.41
N ILE A 136 11.38 12.42 9.33
CA ILE A 136 11.53 12.22 10.77
C ILE A 136 11.58 10.73 11.09
N ALA A 137 10.64 9.92 10.57
CA ALA A 137 10.63 8.47 10.75
C ALA A 137 11.96 7.82 10.30
N GLY A 138 12.48 8.23 9.14
CA GLY A 138 13.79 7.78 8.65
C GLY A 138 14.95 8.18 9.55
N GLN A 139 14.91 9.37 10.14
CA GLN A 139 15.96 9.82 11.08
C GLN A 139 15.87 9.09 12.43
N ILE A 140 14.67 8.84 12.95
CA ILE A 140 14.47 8.03 14.16
C ILE A 140 15.05 6.63 13.95
N GLY A 141 14.77 5.99 12.81
CA GLY A 141 15.33 4.67 12.48
C GLY A 141 16.86 4.69 12.40
N LYS A 142 17.46 5.68 11.75
CA LYS A 142 18.93 5.86 11.68
C LYS A 142 19.54 6.12 13.07
N TYR A 143 18.91 6.97 13.86
CA TYR A 143 19.36 7.25 15.22
C TYR A 143 19.38 5.98 16.06
N ASN A 144 18.29 5.21 16.09
CA ASN A 144 18.20 3.95 16.81
C ASN A 144 19.25 2.94 16.32
N LEU A 145 19.39 2.77 15.00
CA LEU A 145 20.40 1.88 14.43
C LEU A 145 21.83 2.29 14.81
N THR A 146 22.13 3.58 14.78
CA THR A 146 23.45 4.11 15.16
C THR A 146 23.70 3.91 16.66
N ARG A 147 22.67 4.12 17.48
CA ARG A 147 22.70 3.88 18.92
C ARG A 147 23.00 2.40 19.22
N PHE A 148 22.35 1.47 18.52
CA PHE A 148 22.64 0.04 18.63
C PHE A 148 24.06 -0.32 18.17
N LYS A 149 24.49 0.19 17.03
CA LYS A 149 25.82 -0.12 16.48
C LYS A 149 26.96 0.44 17.32
N ASN A 150 26.83 1.68 17.75
CA ASN A 150 27.88 2.34 18.53
C ASN A 150 27.82 1.94 20.01
N GLY A 151 26.71 1.35 20.43
CA GLY A 151 26.46 0.88 21.81
C GLY A 151 26.76 1.94 22.86
N PHE A 152 26.75 3.24 22.54
CA PHE A 152 27.19 4.31 23.41
C PHE A 152 26.03 5.12 23.94
N MET A 153 25.52 4.67 25.07
CA MET A 153 24.90 5.50 26.07
C MET A 153 25.57 5.14 27.39
N PRO A 154 26.43 5.98 27.95
CA PRO A 154 26.95 5.71 29.26
C PRO A 154 25.79 5.77 30.24
N SER A 155 25.48 4.64 30.85
CA SER A 155 24.48 4.58 31.95
C SER A 155 25.04 5.23 33.23
N ALA A 156 26.35 5.36 33.30
CA ALA A 156 27.02 6.04 34.35
C ALA A 156 28.40 6.55 33.89
N ILE A 157 28.81 7.67 34.45
CA ILE A 157 30.18 8.17 34.39
C ILE A 157 30.80 7.89 35.75
N ILE A 158 31.89 7.11 35.74
CA ILE A 158 32.66 6.85 36.97
C ILE A 158 33.97 7.60 36.85
N GLU A 159 34.14 8.62 37.67
CA GLU A 159 35.39 9.34 37.82
C GLU A 159 36.20 8.66 38.93
N LEU A 160 37.33 8.08 38.57
CA LEU A 160 38.24 7.44 39.48
C LEU A 160 39.42 8.37 39.76
N GLN A 161 39.66 8.60 41.01
CA GLN A 161 40.93 9.21 41.47
C GLN A 161 41.96 8.09 41.50
N ALA A 162 42.96 8.15 40.66
CA ALA A 162 44.05 7.18 40.63
C ALA A 162 45.36 7.94 40.39
N ASP A 163 46.32 7.63 41.20
CA ASP A 163 47.71 8.08 41.01
C ASP A 163 48.36 7.21 39.96
N MET A 164 47.92 7.41 38.71
CA MET A 164 48.35 6.65 37.55
C MET A 164 49.18 7.53 36.63
N SER A 165 50.20 6.95 35.98
CA SER A 165 50.88 7.60 34.90
C SER A 165 49.97 7.76 33.68
N GLU A 166 50.25 8.69 32.75
CA GLU A 166 49.46 8.90 31.55
C GLU A 166 49.35 7.60 30.70
N GLU A 167 50.38 6.77 30.71
CA GLU A 167 50.43 5.50 29.98
C GLU A 167 49.49 4.47 30.61
N GLU A 168 49.49 4.32 31.93
CA GLU A 168 48.60 3.42 32.66
C GLU A 168 47.13 3.88 32.57
N ALA A 169 46.85 5.17 32.56
CA ALA A 169 45.52 5.72 32.38
C ALA A 169 44.99 5.42 30.96
N GLN A 170 45.83 5.53 29.95
CA GLN A 170 45.46 5.22 28.56
C GLN A 170 45.24 3.72 28.34
N GLU A 171 46.03 2.86 28.97
CA GLU A 171 45.89 1.42 28.92
C GLU A 171 44.57 0.97 29.59
N PHE A 172 44.25 1.53 30.73
CA PHE A 172 42.98 1.33 31.44
C PHE A 172 41.75 1.78 30.61
N ILE A 173 41.84 2.95 29.98
CA ILE A 173 40.78 3.45 29.10
C ILE A 173 40.58 2.52 27.89
N ASN A 174 41.66 2.00 27.33
CA ASN A 174 41.61 1.09 26.18
C ASN A 174 41.00 -0.26 26.62
N GLU A 175 41.41 -0.82 27.74
CA GLU A 175 40.88 -2.07 28.28
C GLU A 175 39.38 -1.92 28.67
N ALA A 176 38.99 -0.79 29.24
CA ALA A 176 37.61 -0.47 29.55
C ALA A 176 36.77 -0.34 28.25
N LYS A 177 37.32 0.32 27.23
CA LYS A 177 36.68 0.37 25.90
C LYS A 177 36.47 -1.02 25.32
N GLU A 178 37.48 -1.87 25.32
CA GLU A 178 37.42 -3.21 24.75
C GLU A 178 36.41 -4.11 25.47
N LYS A 179 36.35 -4.04 26.79
CA LYS A 179 35.39 -4.80 27.62
C LYS A 179 33.95 -4.26 27.57
N LEU A 180 33.77 -2.97 27.30
CA LEU A 180 32.47 -2.30 27.40
C LEU A 180 31.90 -1.88 26.05
N THR A 181 32.66 -2.03 24.93
CA THR A 181 32.19 -1.75 23.58
C THR A 181 32.03 -3.04 22.79
N GLY A 182 30.86 -3.31 22.23
CA GLY A 182 30.55 -4.46 21.39
C GLY A 182 29.06 -4.64 21.23
N GLU A 183 28.64 -5.40 20.22
CA GLU A 183 27.24 -5.64 19.86
C GLU A 183 26.39 -6.23 21.02
N ASN A 184 27.05 -6.83 22.03
CA ASN A 184 26.40 -7.50 23.18
C ASN A 184 26.41 -6.70 24.48
N ASN A 185 26.99 -5.48 24.52
CA ASN A 185 27.11 -4.68 25.75
C ASN A 185 26.23 -3.42 25.69
N ASN A 186 24.97 -3.58 26.03
CA ASN A 186 23.96 -2.51 26.00
C ASN A 186 24.03 -1.50 27.17
N SER A 187 24.89 -1.70 28.16
CA SER A 187 25.04 -0.82 29.32
C SER A 187 26.51 -0.36 29.43
N LYS A 188 26.74 0.91 29.21
CA LYS A 188 28.09 1.45 29.17
C LYS A 188 28.34 2.40 30.32
N ILE A 189 29.46 2.15 30.96
CA ILE A 189 30.02 2.99 32.00
C ILE A 189 31.23 3.70 31.38
N LEU A 190 31.23 5.03 31.42
CA LEU A 190 32.40 5.82 31.03
C LEU A 190 33.29 5.99 32.26
N PHE A 191 34.52 5.53 32.17
CA PHE A 191 35.51 5.75 33.22
C PHE A 191 36.39 6.95 32.85
N ILE A 192 36.57 7.88 33.79
CA ILE A 192 37.46 9.01 33.63
C ILE A 192 38.48 8.93 34.77
N ALA A 193 39.75 8.79 34.44
CA ALA A 193 40.83 8.89 35.42
C ALA A 193 41.21 10.37 35.62
N LYS A 194 41.20 10.84 36.87
CA LYS A 194 41.67 12.18 37.23
C LYS A 194 42.93 12.06 38.07
N ASN A 195 43.96 12.77 37.66
CA ASN A 195 45.17 12.94 38.45
C ASN A 195 45.11 14.23 39.24
N GLY A 196 45.21 14.17 40.57
CA GLY A 196 45.25 15.32 41.43
C GLY A 196 44.76 15.05 42.85
N ASP A 197 45.34 15.76 43.81
CA ASP A 197 45.23 15.50 45.25
C ASP A 197 43.87 15.88 45.89
N ASP A 198 42.96 16.51 45.16
CA ASP A 198 41.77 17.16 45.76
C ASP A 198 40.39 16.69 45.20
N SER A 199 40.32 15.63 44.41
CA SER A 199 39.05 15.21 43.83
C SER A 199 38.65 13.81 44.30
N ALA A 200 37.59 13.73 45.10
CA ALA A 200 36.94 12.46 45.44
C ALA A 200 36.42 11.74 44.18
N SER A 201 36.50 10.40 44.16
CA SER A 201 35.88 9.60 43.16
C SER A 201 34.36 9.89 43.13
N ASN A 202 33.83 10.16 41.96
CA ASN A 202 32.42 10.50 41.76
C ASN A 202 31.77 9.53 40.77
N VAL A 203 30.54 9.14 41.06
CA VAL A 203 29.71 8.32 40.19
C VAL A 203 28.51 9.14 39.78
N GLN A 204 28.45 9.50 38.51
CA GLN A 204 27.30 10.20 37.95
C GLN A 204 26.48 9.25 37.11
N ILE A 205 25.27 8.96 37.56
CA ILE A 205 24.30 8.16 36.79
C ILE A 205 23.60 9.09 35.79
N ILE A 206 23.67 8.76 34.53
CA ILE A 206 22.96 9.48 33.45
C ILE A 206 21.62 8.79 33.24
N ASN A 207 20.56 9.41 33.73
CA ASN A 207 19.19 8.97 33.40
C ASN A 207 18.80 9.54 32.06
N ASP A 208 18.72 8.68 31.03
CA ASP A 208 18.19 9.06 29.74
C ASP A 208 16.64 9.08 29.78
N THR A 209 16.09 10.26 29.97
CA THR A 209 14.64 10.52 29.97
C THR A 209 14.10 10.66 28.55
N SER A 210 14.93 10.54 27.51
CA SER A 210 14.57 10.77 26.10
C SER A 210 13.79 9.61 25.47
N ASP A 211 13.87 8.40 26.02
CA ASP A 211 13.24 7.21 25.43
C ASP A 211 11.70 7.34 25.30
N GLY A 212 11.05 7.92 26.32
CA GLY A 212 9.59 8.16 26.28
C GLY A 212 9.19 9.18 25.22
N ALA A 213 9.93 10.27 25.11
CA ALA A 213 9.69 11.33 24.12
C ALA A 213 9.90 10.83 22.68
N PHE A 214 10.91 9.97 22.46
CA PHE A 214 11.12 9.35 21.14
C PHE A 214 10.02 8.36 20.76
N MET A 215 9.49 7.58 21.69
CA MET A 215 8.36 6.69 21.44
C MET A 215 7.09 7.49 21.10
N GLU A 216 6.81 8.57 21.80
CA GLU A 216 5.68 9.45 21.50
C GLU A 216 5.84 10.10 20.12
N LEU A 217 7.02 10.64 19.80
CA LEU A 217 7.34 11.20 18.49
C LEU A 217 7.20 10.16 17.38
N GLN A 218 7.65 8.93 17.58
CA GLN A 218 7.51 7.85 16.62
C GLN A 218 6.04 7.50 16.39
N THR A 219 5.24 7.40 17.43
CA THR A 219 3.79 7.13 17.33
C THR A 219 3.10 8.25 16.56
N LEU A 220 3.30 9.50 16.95
CA LEU A 220 2.74 10.67 16.27
C LEU A 220 3.15 10.72 14.78
N THR A 221 4.41 10.41 14.51
CA THR A 221 4.94 10.40 13.14
C THR A 221 4.27 9.32 12.30
N ASN A 222 4.13 8.10 12.83
CA ASN A 222 3.45 7.01 12.15
C ASN A 222 1.98 7.33 11.90
N ASP A 223 1.28 7.90 12.88
CA ASP A 223 -0.13 8.29 12.76
C ASP A 223 -0.32 9.35 11.68
N ASN A 224 0.56 10.35 11.60
CA ASN A 224 0.51 11.38 10.57
C ASN A 224 0.79 10.81 9.17
N ILE A 225 1.73 9.87 9.03
CA ILE A 225 2.00 9.20 7.75
C ILE A 225 0.79 8.39 7.32
N ILE A 226 0.21 7.55 8.19
CA ILE A 226 -0.96 6.74 7.88
C ILE A 226 -2.17 7.62 7.52
N SER A 227 -2.39 8.69 8.29
CA SER A 227 -3.47 9.66 8.09
C SER A 227 -3.34 10.38 6.75
N SER A 228 -2.12 10.71 6.32
CA SER A 228 -1.86 11.37 5.03
C SER A 228 -2.22 10.48 3.84
N HIS A 229 -2.13 9.16 3.99
CA HIS A 229 -2.62 8.19 3.00
C HIS A 229 -4.13 7.97 3.08
N ARG A 230 -4.85 8.66 3.96
CA ARG A 230 -6.28 8.45 4.23
C ARG A 230 -6.60 6.98 4.55
N TRP A 231 -5.62 6.27 5.11
CA TRP A 231 -5.71 4.84 5.43
C TRP A 231 -6.05 4.62 6.90
N ASN A 232 -6.58 3.44 7.21
CA ASN A 232 -6.85 3.05 8.61
C ASN A 232 -5.99 1.85 9.00
N PRO A 233 -5.22 1.92 10.11
CA PRO A 233 -4.33 0.84 10.56
C PRO A 233 -5.04 -0.50 10.76
N ALA A 234 -6.31 -0.49 11.20
CA ALA A 234 -7.08 -1.71 11.45
C ALA A 234 -7.23 -2.59 10.19
N LEU A 235 -7.28 -2.00 8.99
CA LEU A 235 -7.33 -2.74 7.73
C LEU A 235 -5.99 -3.40 7.35
N SER A 236 -4.91 -2.99 8.01
CA SER A 236 -3.57 -3.61 7.87
C SER A 236 -3.27 -4.64 8.96
N GLY A 237 -4.26 -4.99 9.81
CA GLY A 237 -4.08 -5.90 10.93
C GLY A 237 -3.34 -5.28 12.12
N ILE A 238 -3.11 -3.98 12.12
CA ILE A 238 -2.47 -3.26 13.23
C ILE A 238 -3.55 -2.96 14.26
N GLN A 239 -3.41 -3.55 15.46
CA GLN A 239 -4.31 -3.27 16.57
C GLN A 239 -3.96 -1.89 17.17
N VAL A 240 -4.94 -0.99 17.16
CA VAL A 240 -4.84 0.30 17.87
C VAL A 240 -5.36 0.10 19.28
N ALA A 241 -4.64 0.62 20.28
CA ALA A 241 -5.05 0.54 21.68
C ALA A 241 -6.46 1.12 21.87
N GLY A 242 -7.37 0.34 22.51
CA GLY A 242 -8.77 0.71 22.67
C GLY A 242 -9.72 0.27 21.55
N SER A 243 -9.21 -0.27 20.45
CA SER A 243 -10.01 -0.92 19.42
C SER A 243 -10.19 -2.39 19.78
N LEU A 244 -11.31 -2.73 20.40
CA LEU A 244 -11.78 -4.11 20.50
C LEU A 244 -12.07 -4.58 19.06
N GLY A 245 -11.35 -5.61 18.59
CA GLY A 245 -11.44 -6.13 17.23
C GLY A 245 -12.80 -6.73 16.88
N ASN A 246 -13.84 -5.89 16.87
CA ASN A 246 -15.17 -6.29 16.45
C ASN A 246 -15.23 -6.27 14.91
N ASN A 247 -15.63 -7.39 14.32
CA ASN A 247 -15.82 -7.54 12.89
C ASN A 247 -16.69 -6.43 12.29
N GLN A 248 -17.71 -5.97 13.02
CA GLN A 248 -18.57 -4.87 12.59
C GLN A 248 -17.82 -3.55 12.45
N GLN A 249 -16.90 -3.26 13.35
CA GLN A 249 -16.06 -2.06 13.26
C GLN A 249 -15.13 -2.12 12.05
N ILE A 250 -14.51 -3.27 11.79
CA ILE A 250 -13.64 -3.47 10.62
C ILE A 250 -14.43 -3.28 9.32
N LEU A 251 -15.66 -3.80 9.25
CA LEU A 251 -16.55 -3.61 8.09
C LEU A 251 -16.91 -2.14 7.89
N THR A 252 -17.26 -1.43 8.95
CA THR A 252 -17.57 0.01 8.88
C THR A 252 -16.35 0.80 8.38
N ILE A 253 -15.17 0.51 8.90
CA ILE A 253 -13.92 1.15 8.45
C ILE A 253 -13.64 0.82 6.98
N TYR A 254 -13.82 -0.44 6.58
CA TYR A 254 -13.68 -0.86 5.19
C TYR A 254 -14.62 -0.06 4.27
N ASP A 255 -15.89 0.08 4.61
CA ASP A 255 -16.87 0.82 3.81
C ASP A 255 -16.50 2.32 3.70
N ILE A 256 -16.01 2.91 4.78
CA ILE A 256 -15.52 4.30 4.77
C ILE A 256 -14.33 4.43 3.81
N VAL A 257 -13.29 3.61 3.96
CA VAL A 257 -12.10 3.65 3.10
C VAL A 257 -12.47 3.35 1.65
N MET A 258 -13.32 2.35 1.41
CA MET A 258 -13.82 2.04 0.07
C MET A 258 -14.52 3.24 -0.57
N SER A 259 -15.40 3.93 0.16
CA SER A 259 -16.19 5.03 -0.38
C SER A 259 -15.37 6.32 -0.58
N THR A 260 -14.41 6.59 0.29
CA THR A 260 -13.65 7.86 0.31
C THR A 260 -12.32 7.82 -0.41
N VAL A 261 -11.69 6.63 -0.48
CA VAL A 261 -10.31 6.49 -1.00
C VAL A 261 -10.27 5.62 -2.25
N ILE A 262 -10.90 4.44 -2.23
CA ILE A 262 -10.66 3.40 -3.24
C ILE A 262 -11.58 3.53 -4.46
N ARG A 263 -12.86 3.86 -4.28
CA ARG A 263 -13.85 3.86 -5.38
C ARG A 263 -13.54 4.86 -6.48
N GLU A 264 -13.00 6.02 -6.14
CA GLU A 264 -12.73 7.05 -7.16
C GLU A 264 -11.61 6.64 -8.13
N PRO A 265 -10.42 6.20 -7.69
CA PRO A 265 -9.39 5.64 -8.59
C PRO A 265 -9.90 4.43 -9.39
N GLN A 266 -10.64 3.51 -8.77
CA GLN A 266 -11.23 2.37 -9.48
C GLN A 266 -12.18 2.83 -10.59
N ARG A 267 -13.05 3.79 -10.31
CA ARG A 267 -13.99 4.36 -11.28
C ARG A 267 -13.26 5.04 -12.43
N MET A 268 -12.23 5.82 -12.15
CA MET A 268 -11.40 6.48 -13.15
C MET A 268 -10.77 5.47 -14.10
N ILE A 269 -10.08 4.48 -13.55
CA ILE A 269 -9.40 3.43 -14.33
C ILE A 269 -10.40 2.62 -15.15
N LEU A 270 -11.48 2.15 -14.51
CA LEU A 270 -12.49 1.33 -15.19
C LEU A 270 -13.21 2.10 -16.31
N THR A 271 -13.45 3.40 -16.12
CA THR A 271 -14.08 4.24 -17.14
C THR A 271 -13.20 4.38 -18.38
N GLU A 272 -11.91 4.62 -18.22
CA GLU A 272 -10.99 4.70 -19.34
C GLU A 272 -10.81 3.33 -20.02
N LEU A 273 -10.71 2.26 -19.24
CA LEU A 273 -10.62 0.90 -19.79
C LEU A 273 -11.88 0.55 -20.62
N LYS A 274 -13.08 0.86 -20.12
CA LYS A 274 -14.32 0.67 -20.88
C LYS A 274 -14.33 1.46 -22.19
N LYS A 275 -13.85 2.70 -22.19
CA LYS A 275 -13.75 3.54 -23.40
C LYS A 275 -12.83 2.91 -24.44
N ILE A 276 -11.65 2.43 -24.02
CA ILE A 276 -10.68 1.79 -24.90
C ILE A 276 -11.26 0.52 -25.50
N LEU A 277 -11.71 -0.41 -24.67
CA LEU A 277 -12.22 -1.71 -25.08
C LEU A 277 -13.42 -1.57 -26.02
N LYS A 278 -14.34 -0.64 -25.75
CA LYS A 278 -15.49 -0.37 -26.61
C LYS A 278 -15.09 0.25 -27.95
N ARG A 279 -14.19 1.25 -27.93
CA ARG A 279 -13.89 2.06 -29.11
C ARG A 279 -12.86 1.40 -30.01
N GLU A 280 -11.84 0.78 -29.42
CA GLU A 280 -10.68 0.32 -30.18
C GLU A 280 -10.74 -1.17 -30.51
N ALA A 281 -11.48 -1.96 -29.74
CA ALA A 281 -11.62 -3.40 -29.93
C ALA A 281 -13.08 -3.88 -30.06
N SER A 282 -14.07 -2.97 -30.00
CA SER A 282 -15.49 -3.26 -30.18
C SER A 282 -16.08 -4.30 -29.22
N TYR A 283 -15.49 -4.44 -28.02
CA TYR A 283 -16.01 -5.34 -26.98
C TYR A 283 -17.28 -4.78 -26.32
N LYS A 284 -18.12 -5.70 -25.83
CA LYS A 284 -19.26 -5.36 -24.97
C LYS A 284 -18.73 -5.17 -23.53
N VAL A 285 -18.83 -3.94 -23.02
CA VAL A 285 -18.24 -3.56 -21.72
C VAL A 285 -19.29 -3.17 -20.69
N SER A 286 -20.57 -3.45 -20.93
CA SER A 286 -21.68 -3.00 -20.06
C SER A 286 -21.57 -3.57 -18.65
N ASP A 287 -21.16 -4.82 -18.52
CA ASP A 287 -21.04 -5.58 -17.29
C ASP A 287 -19.62 -5.64 -16.72
N LEU A 288 -18.66 -4.96 -17.38
CA LEU A 288 -17.28 -4.89 -16.87
C LEU A 288 -17.23 -4.15 -15.52
N HIS A 289 -16.75 -4.80 -14.48
CA HIS A 289 -16.73 -4.26 -13.14
C HIS A 289 -15.56 -4.80 -12.31
N ILE A 290 -15.30 -4.18 -11.18
CA ILE A 290 -14.28 -4.62 -10.20
C ILE A 290 -15.03 -5.23 -9.02
N ILE A 291 -14.63 -6.43 -8.59
CA ILE A 291 -15.17 -7.08 -7.40
C ILE A 291 -14.34 -6.66 -6.19
N ASN A 292 -15.00 -6.11 -5.19
CA ASN A 292 -14.39 -5.75 -3.91
C ASN A 292 -15.02 -6.60 -2.81
N LYS A 293 -14.21 -7.42 -2.13
CA LYS A 293 -14.67 -8.18 -0.97
C LYS A 293 -14.13 -7.55 0.32
N PRO A 294 -14.96 -7.44 1.37
CA PRO A 294 -14.49 -7.00 2.66
C PRO A 294 -13.52 -8.03 3.27
N PRO A 295 -12.57 -7.59 4.12
CA PRO A 295 -11.55 -8.47 4.71
C PRO A 295 -12.13 -9.46 5.74
N VAL A 296 -13.33 -9.19 6.23
CA VAL A 296 -14.08 -10.05 7.15
C VAL A 296 -15.50 -10.21 6.64
N THR A 297 -16.09 -11.39 6.82
CA THR A 297 -17.47 -11.68 6.42
C THR A 297 -18.42 -11.53 7.61
N MET A 298 -19.61 -10.99 7.38
CA MET A 298 -20.67 -10.84 8.40
C MET A 298 -21.32 -12.14 8.82
N LEU A 299 -20.85 -13.29 8.34
CA LEU A 299 -21.53 -14.58 8.48
C LEU A 299 -21.80 -15.04 9.91
N GLY A 300 -21.32 -14.32 10.94
CA GLY A 300 -21.60 -14.64 12.34
C GLY A 300 -22.74 -13.84 13.00
N ALA A 301 -23.24 -12.79 12.37
CA ALA A 301 -24.20 -11.87 12.99
C ALA A 301 -25.60 -11.85 12.35
N ILE A 302 -25.75 -12.37 11.15
CA ILE A 302 -27.05 -12.44 10.44
C ILE A 302 -27.22 -13.90 10.04
N ASN A 303 -28.37 -14.48 10.37
CA ASN A 303 -28.73 -15.79 9.84
C ASN A 303 -28.96 -15.63 8.32
N PRO A 304 -28.04 -16.06 7.45
CA PRO A 304 -28.13 -15.77 6.01
C PRO A 304 -29.40 -16.33 5.40
N THR A 305 -29.97 -17.37 6.03
CA THR A 305 -31.16 -18.06 5.54
C THR A 305 -32.45 -17.26 5.66
N GLU A 306 -32.42 -16.13 6.37
CA GLU A 306 -33.62 -15.26 6.53
C GLU A 306 -33.71 -14.20 5.43
N TYR A 307 -32.58 -13.83 4.78
CA TYR A 307 -32.53 -12.70 3.87
C TYR A 307 -31.99 -13.03 2.48
N ILE A 308 -31.39 -14.20 2.32
CA ILE A 308 -30.73 -14.65 1.07
C ILE A 308 -31.34 -15.98 0.65
N SER A 309 -31.74 -16.10 -0.60
CA SER A 309 -32.16 -17.39 -1.17
C SER A 309 -30.97 -18.38 -1.20
N VAL A 310 -31.27 -19.68 -1.25
CA VAL A 310 -30.21 -20.70 -1.32
C VAL A 310 -29.34 -20.51 -2.55
N SER A 311 -29.89 -20.08 -3.68
CA SER A 311 -29.17 -19.79 -4.92
C SER A 311 -28.24 -18.60 -4.78
N GLU A 312 -28.72 -17.48 -4.20
CA GLU A 312 -27.88 -16.29 -3.95
C GLU A 312 -26.77 -16.60 -2.95
N GLY A 313 -27.05 -17.37 -1.90
CA GLY A 313 -26.05 -17.82 -0.94
C GLY A 313 -24.95 -18.64 -1.60
N ARG A 314 -25.30 -19.57 -2.48
CA ARG A 314 -24.34 -20.38 -3.23
C ARG A 314 -23.51 -19.56 -4.22
N GLU A 315 -24.11 -18.57 -4.88
CA GLU A 315 -23.39 -17.64 -5.77
C GLU A 315 -22.36 -16.82 -4.98
N ILE A 316 -22.71 -16.34 -3.79
CA ILE A 316 -21.78 -15.62 -2.90
C ILE A 316 -20.59 -16.50 -2.48
N PHE A 317 -20.83 -17.80 -2.24
CA PHE A 317 -19.77 -18.77 -1.87
C PHE A 317 -19.10 -19.43 -3.06
N HIS A 318 -19.42 -19.03 -4.30
CA HIS A 318 -18.91 -19.64 -5.54
C HIS A 318 -19.14 -21.16 -5.59
N LEU A 319 -20.23 -21.64 -5.01
CA LEU A 319 -20.64 -23.03 -5.11
C LEU A 319 -21.44 -23.27 -6.39
N PRO A 320 -21.34 -24.44 -7.00
CA PRO A 320 -22.11 -24.78 -8.20
C PRO A 320 -23.61 -24.67 -7.94
N GLU A 321 -24.39 -24.30 -8.97
CA GLU A 321 -25.84 -24.27 -8.90
C GLU A 321 -26.38 -25.67 -8.53
N LEU A 322 -27.44 -25.69 -7.70
CA LEU A 322 -28.11 -26.92 -7.36
C LEU A 322 -29.03 -27.36 -8.52
N SER A 323 -29.10 -28.65 -8.75
CA SER A 323 -30.13 -29.23 -9.59
C SER A 323 -31.52 -29.04 -8.96
N GLU A 324 -32.58 -29.11 -9.77
CA GLU A 324 -33.96 -28.99 -9.28
C GLU A 324 -34.29 -30.05 -8.20
N GLU A 325 -33.74 -31.22 -8.30
CA GLU A 325 -33.94 -32.31 -7.33
C GLU A 325 -33.26 -32.00 -5.98
N GLU A 326 -32.02 -31.51 -6.00
CA GLU A 326 -31.29 -31.12 -4.79
C GLU A 326 -31.94 -29.91 -4.09
N MET A 327 -32.49 -28.96 -4.87
CA MET A 327 -33.24 -27.82 -4.35
C MET A 327 -34.52 -28.27 -3.62
N LEU A 328 -35.23 -29.26 -4.16
CA LEU A 328 -36.44 -29.82 -3.56
C LEU A 328 -36.15 -30.54 -2.25
N ILE A 329 -35.06 -31.29 -2.18
CA ILE A 329 -34.62 -31.98 -0.94
C ILE A 329 -34.30 -30.95 0.15
N LEU A 330 -33.54 -29.92 -0.15
CA LEU A 330 -33.20 -28.86 0.81
C LEU A 330 -34.43 -28.09 1.32
N LEU A 331 -35.42 -27.84 0.46
CA LEU A 331 -36.68 -27.20 0.86
C LEU A 331 -37.52 -28.10 1.76
N GLN A 332 -37.52 -29.43 1.53
CA GLN A 332 -38.21 -30.39 2.39
C GLN A 332 -37.55 -30.52 3.77
N GLU A 333 -36.21 -30.53 3.84
CA GLU A 333 -35.47 -30.52 5.09
C GLU A 333 -35.70 -29.25 5.92
N LYS A 334 -35.73 -28.07 5.24
CA LYS A 334 -36.00 -26.78 5.90
C LYS A 334 -37.41 -26.71 6.50
N ASN A 335 -38.41 -27.29 5.85
CA ASN A 335 -39.78 -27.39 6.38
C ASN A 335 -39.90 -28.35 7.54
N LYS A 336 -39.18 -29.48 7.55
CA LYS A 336 -39.14 -30.42 8.68
C LYS A 336 -38.55 -29.80 9.94
N VAL A 337 -37.56 -28.93 9.82
CA VAL A 337 -36.96 -28.24 10.97
C VAL A 337 -37.92 -27.17 11.53
N LYS A 338 -38.72 -26.50 10.71
CA LYS A 338 -39.71 -25.55 11.18
C LYS A 338 -40.84 -26.23 11.96
N ASP A 339 -41.34 -27.37 11.47
CA ASP A 339 -42.40 -28.12 12.16
C ASP A 339 -41.93 -28.78 13.47
N GLY A 340 -40.61 -29.05 13.60
CA GLY A 340 -40.03 -29.59 14.83
C GLY A 340 -39.82 -28.60 15.96
N THR A 341 -39.77 -27.31 15.65
CA THR A 341 -39.59 -26.22 16.66
C THR A 341 -40.89 -25.68 17.21
N ASP A 342 -42.02 -25.82 16.53
CA ASP A 342 -43.34 -25.42 17.04
C ASP A 342 -43.94 -26.39 18.07
N ASN A 343 -43.47 -27.65 18.13
CA ASN A 343 -43.95 -28.62 19.10
C ASN A 343 -43.24 -28.59 20.45
N SER A 344 -42.22 -27.79 20.66
CA SER A 344 -41.50 -27.70 21.95
C SER A 344 -41.96 -26.53 22.85
N ASN A 345 -42.86 -25.66 22.37
CA ASN A 345 -43.36 -24.49 23.14
C ASN A 345 -44.80 -24.64 23.68
N THR A 346 -45.41 -25.83 23.67
CA THR A 346 -46.75 -26.07 24.21
C THR A 346 -46.77 -27.11 25.34
N SER A 347 -45.78 -27.11 26.19
CA SER A 347 -45.86 -27.84 27.48
C SER A 347 -44.95 -27.19 28.50
N ASN A 348 -45.45 -26.13 29.12
CA ASN A 348 -45.38 -25.84 30.57
C ASN A 348 -46.18 -24.60 30.90
#